data_ffdf0771f31eff58d252bdb7e09846ac
#
_entry.id   ffdf0771f31eff58d252bdb7e09846ac
#
_cell.length_a   1.000
_cell.length_b   1.000
_cell.length_c   1.000
_cell.angle_alpha   90.00
_cell.angle_beta   90.00
_cell.angle_gamma   90.00
#
_symmetry.space_group_name_H-M   'P 1'
#
loop_
_entity.id
_entity.type
_entity.pdbx_description
1 polymer ?
#
loop_
_entity_poly.entity_id
_entity_poly.type
_entity_poly.pdbx_seq_one_letter_code
_entity_poly.pdbx_strand_id
1 'polypeptide(L)'
;MIAVVDYGVNNLRSVVRALAAAGHEARLSADPDELRKAGRLVVPGVGHFGQGSRNLAERGLPDAIRAVAAAGRPVLGICLGLQLLFPESEEAPGVTGLGILEGRVIRFRSGLPLPHVGWAEVRPTEQGRRHPVLMPLFPDGAAFYYHVHSYHPFELAADTALALGDYGGAFPAIVGRDNVLGVQFHPEKSQQAGVALLARFGSWNP
;
A
#
# COMPACT_ATOMS: atom_id res chain seq x y z
N MET A 1 -6.20 7.94 -16.00
CA MET A 1 -4.73 7.94 -15.82
C MET A 1 -4.41 7.71 -14.35
N ILE A 2 -3.41 6.88 -14.06
CA ILE A 2 -2.89 6.61 -12.72
C ILE A 2 -1.66 7.49 -12.49
N ALA A 3 -1.64 8.27 -11.40
CA ALA A 3 -0.42 8.96 -10.97
C ALA A 3 0.31 8.14 -9.89
N VAL A 4 1.59 7.92 -10.10
CA VAL A 4 2.50 7.31 -9.13
C VAL A 4 3.27 8.44 -8.45
N VAL A 5 3.10 8.55 -7.14
CA VAL A 5 3.67 9.65 -6.34
C VAL A 5 5.19 9.54 -6.28
N ASP A 6 5.89 10.55 -6.78
CA ASP A 6 7.35 10.66 -6.70
C ASP A 6 7.75 11.59 -5.55
N TYR A 7 8.10 11.00 -4.43
CA TYR A 7 8.62 11.72 -3.27
C TYR A 7 10.09 11.36 -2.96
N GLY A 8 10.83 10.94 -4.00
CA GLY A 8 12.27 10.71 -3.91
C GLY A 8 12.64 9.34 -3.31
N VAL A 9 11.76 8.34 -3.44
CA VAL A 9 12.04 6.96 -3.05
C VAL A 9 12.49 6.13 -4.25
N ASN A 10 13.15 5.03 -3.98
CA ASN A 10 13.59 4.10 -5.01
C ASN A 10 12.44 3.21 -5.53
N ASN A 11 12.69 2.50 -6.62
CA ASN A 11 11.80 1.49 -7.21
C ASN A 11 10.56 2.00 -7.96
N LEU A 12 10.38 3.31 -8.11
CA LEU A 12 9.22 3.92 -8.79
C LEU A 12 9.02 3.39 -10.21
N ARG A 13 10.11 3.24 -10.98
CA ARG A 13 10.05 2.74 -12.37
C ARG A 13 9.56 1.30 -12.46
N SER A 14 9.82 0.47 -11.44
CA SER A 14 9.32 -0.90 -11.39
C SER A 14 7.81 -0.93 -11.19
N VAL A 15 7.29 -0.04 -10.35
CA VAL A 15 5.83 0.11 -10.14
C VAL A 15 5.15 0.59 -11.42
N VAL A 16 5.70 1.60 -12.11
CA VAL A 16 5.15 2.07 -13.40
C VAL A 16 5.15 0.96 -14.45
N ARG A 17 6.24 0.18 -14.56
CA ARG A 17 6.32 -0.96 -15.48
C ARG A 17 5.31 -2.07 -15.13
N ALA A 18 5.12 -2.34 -13.84
CA ALA A 18 4.14 -3.34 -13.41
C ALA A 18 2.71 -2.89 -13.69
N LEU A 19 2.38 -1.60 -13.53
CA LEU A 19 1.09 -1.02 -13.93
C LEU A 19 0.89 -1.10 -15.45
N ALA A 20 1.92 -0.82 -16.25
CA ALA A 20 1.85 -0.98 -17.70
C ALA A 20 1.63 -2.44 -18.10
N ALA A 21 2.32 -3.41 -17.46
CA ALA A 21 2.08 -4.84 -17.66
C ALA A 21 0.67 -5.28 -17.23
N ALA A 22 0.08 -4.56 -16.29
CA ALA A 22 -1.30 -4.74 -15.85
C ALA A 22 -2.34 -4.09 -16.78
N GLY A 23 -1.90 -3.47 -17.89
CA GLY A 23 -2.77 -2.84 -18.88
C GLY A 23 -3.16 -1.39 -18.57
N HIS A 24 -2.45 -0.70 -17.66
CA HIS A 24 -2.79 0.65 -17.24
C HIS A 24 -1.65 1.64 -17.52
N GLU A 25 -1.99 2.75 -18.15
CA GLU A 25 -1.08 3.90 -18.26
C GLU A 25 -0.89 4.54 -16.87
N ALA A 26 0.38 4.66 -16.47
CA ALA A 26 0.76 5.31 -15.23
C ALA A 26 1.93 6.28 -15.44
N ARG A 27 1.92 7.41 -14.74
CA ARG A 27 2.97 8.42 -14.80
C ARG A 27 3.47 8.77 -13.42
N LEU A 28 4.77 9.03 -13.30
CA LEU A 28 5.36 9.61 -12.11
C LEU A 28 4.99 11.09 -12.03
N SER A 29 4.63 11.55 -10.85
CA SER A 29 4.47 12.97 -10.58
C SER A 29 4.89 13.32 -9.16
N ALA A 30 5.64 14.43 -9.04
CA ALA A 30 5.99 15.12 -7.81
C ALA A 30 5.24 16.45 -7.66
N ASP A 31 4.31 16.76 -8.58
CA ASP A 31 3.52 17.98 -8.58
C ASP A 31 2.19 17.77 -7.84
N PRO A 32 1.94 18.49 -6.72
CA PRO A 32 0.70 18.39 -5.98
C PRO A 32 -0.56 18.66 -6.82
N ASP A 33 -0.50 19.55 -7.80
CA ASP A 33 -1.66 19.91 -8.62
C ASP A 33 -1.96 18.85 -9.68
N GLU A 34 -0.94 18.20 -10.22
CA GLU A 34 -1.12 17.02 -11.07
C GLU A 34 -1.72 15.86 -10.28
N LEU A 35 -1.23 15.60 -9.04
CA LEU A 35 -1.77 14.56 -8.18
C LEU A 35 -3.26 14.82 -7.86
N ARG A 36 -3.63 16.07 -7.53
CA ARG A 36 -5.03 16.44 -7.28
C ARG A 36 -5.95 16.21 -8.49
N LYS A 37 -5.44 16.17 -9.70
CA LYS A 37 -6.21 15.92 -10.93
C LYS A 37 -6.24 14.46 -11.36
N ALA A 38 -5.39 13.62 -10.75
CA ALA A 38 -5.30 12.20 -11.10
C ALA A 38 -6.60 11.45 -10.80
N GLY A 39 -6.99 10.54 -11.67
CA GLY A 39 -8.15 9.68 -11.45
C GLY A 39 -7.89 8.61 -10.38
N ARG A 40 -6.62 8.21 -10.19
CA ARG A 40 -6.15 7.24 -9.19
C ARG A 40 -4.74 7.60 -8.76
N LEU A 41 -4.40 7.30 -7.49
CA LEU A 41 -3.04 7.44 -6.97
C LEU A 41 -2.45 6.10 -6.57
N VAL A 42 -1.16 5.94 -6.83
CA VAL A 42 -0.32 4.92 -6.19
C VAL A 42 0.74 5.65 -5.38
N VAL A 43 0.81 5.37 -4.09
CA VAL A 43 1.85 5.83 -3.17
C VAL A 43 2.79 4.64 -2.95
N PRO A 44 3.84 4.49 -3.76
CA PRO A 44 4.82 3.42 -3.59
C PRO A 44 5.80 3.79 -2.50
N GLY A 45 6.62 2.84 -2.05
CA GLY A 45 7.74 3.21 -1.20
C GLY A 45 8.57 2.04 -0.74
N VAL A 46 9.84 2.32 -0.53
CA VAL A 46 10.83 1.48 0.14
C VAL A 46 11.65 2.36 1.07
N GLY A 47 12.07 1.81 2.21
CA GLY A 47 12.91 2.52 3.17
C GLY A 47 12.19 2.84 4.47
N HIS A 48 12.60 3.90 5.14
CA HIS A 48 12.26 4.24 6.51
C HIS A 48 11.06 5.21 6.57
N PHE A 49 10.10 4.94 7.46
CA PHE A 49 8.86 5.72 7.64
C PHE A 49 9.12 7.23 7.80
N GLY A 50 10.02 7.58 8.73
CA GLY A 50 10.33 8.99 9.00
C GLY A 50 10.96 9.72 7.81
N GLN A 51 11.76 9.04 7.00
CA GLN A 51 12.30 9.64 5.78
C GLN A 51 11.21 9.80 4.71
N GLY A 52 10.37 8.79 4.54
CA GLY A 52 9.24 8.86 3.60
C GLY A 52 8.28 10.00 3.93
N SER A 53 7.92 10.15 5.21
CA SER A 53 7.05 11.24 5.67
C SER A 53 7.66 12.62 5.43
N ARG A 54 8.94 12.82 5.79
CA ARG A 54 9.64 14.08 5.51
C ARG A 54 9.70 14.40 4.02
N ASN A 55 10.04 13.42 3.20
CA ASN A 55 10.12 13.61 1.75
C ASN A 55 8.77 14.03 1.15
N LEU A 56 7.66 13.46 1.62
CA LEU A 56 6.31 13.88 1.23
C LEU A 56 6.07 15.34 1.65
N ALA A 57 6.38 15.68 2.89
CA ALA A 57 6.15 17.02 3.45
C ALA A 57 6.97 18.09 2.72
N GLU A 58 8.26 17.85 2.48
CA GLU A 58 9.16 18.78 1.76
C GLU A 58 8.68 19.12 0.34
N ARG A 59 7.90 18.21 -0.28
CA ARG A 59 7.33 18.41 -1.61
C ARG A 59 5.87 18.89 -1.59
N GLY A 60 5.28 19.11 -0.42
CA GLY A 60 3.89 19.55 -0.29
C GLY A 60 2.86 18.53 -0.76
N LEU A 61 3.21 17.24 -0.78
CA LEU A 61 2.36 16.17 -1.33
C LEU A 61 1.28 15.64 -0.36
N PRO A 62 1.41 15.72 0.98
CA PRO A 62 0.43 15.12 1.89
C PRO A 62 -1.01 15.58 1.64
N ASP A 63 -1.23 16.89 1.47
CA ASP A 63 -2.57 17.45 1.28
C ASP A 63 -3.16 17.08 -0.10
N ALA A 64 -2.32 16.92 -1.11
CA ALA A 64 -2.76 16.45 -2.42
C ALA A 64 -3.24 15.00 -2.36
N ILE A 65 -2.50 14.12 -1.67
CA ILE A 65 -2.88 12.72 -1.48
C ILE A 65 -4.16 12.61 -0.67
N ARG A 66 -4.27 13.34 0.46
CA ARG A 66 -5.48 13.38 1.29
C ARG A 66 -6.70 13.88 0.50
N ALA A 67 -6.53 14.92 -0.33
CA ALA A 67 -7.60 15.46 -1.15
C ALA A 67 -8.13 14.44 -2.17
N VAL A 68 -7.24 13.64 -2.78
CA VAL A 68 -7.66 12.57 -3.70
C VAL A 68 -8.43 11.48 -2.96
N ALA A 69 -7.96 11.06 -1.79
CA ALA A 69 -8.65 10.08 -0.95
C ALA A 69 -10.03 10.60 -0.51
N ALA A 70 -10.09 11.84 0.01
CA ALA A 70 -11.34 12.47 0.44
C ALA A 70 -12.35 12.68 -0.70
N ALA A 71 -11.87 12.79 -1.94
CA ALA A 71 -12.73 12.89 -3.12
C ALA A 71 -13.26 11.52 -3.62
N GLY A 72 -13.06 10.44 -2.86
CA GLY A 72 -13.52 9.09 -3.22
C GLY A 72 -12.73 8.43 -4.35
N ARG A 73 -11.59 9.01 -4.78
CA ARG A 73 -10.80 8.45 -5.87
C ARG A 73 -9.84 7.38 -5.34
N PRO A 74 -9.63 6.28 -6.08
CA PRO A 74 -8.81 5.16 -5.61
C PRO A 74 -7.38 5.57 -5.24
N VAL A 75 -6.92 5.15 -4.06
CA VAL A 75 -5.55 5.32 -3.58
C VAL A 75 -4.99 3.95 -3.19
N LEU A 76 -3.79 3.61 -3.69
CA LEU A 76 -3.07 2.40 -3.33
C LEU A 76 -1.74 2.75 -2.66
N GLY A 77 -1.55 2.35 -1.40
CA GLY A 77 -0.26 2.37 -0.72
C GLY A 77 0.48 1.04 -0.92
N ILE A 78 1.77 1.07 -1.30
CA ILE A 78 2.60 -0.12 -1.48
C ILE A 78 3.76 -0.08 -0.49
N CYS A 79 3.88 -1.11 0.36
CA CYS A 79 4.91 -1.30 1.37
C CYS A 79 5.08 -0.07 2.29
N LEU A 80 6.13 0.73 2.15
CA LEU A 80 6.26 1.99 2.89
C LEU A 80 5.08 2.93 2.61
N GLY A 81 4.58 2.97 1.38
CA GLY A 81 3.41 3.76 1.02
C GLY A 81 2.14 3.34 1.77
N LEU A 82 1.93 2.04 2.01
CA LEU A 82 0.90 1.56 2.92
C LEU A 82 1.11 2.12 4.32
N GLN A 83 2.32 1.99 4.87
CA GLN A 83 2.64 2.43 6.23
C GLN A 83 2.39 3.93 6.40
N LEU A 84 2.74 4.73 5.40
CA LEU A 84 2.51 6.17 5.38
C LEU A 84 1.02 6.57 5.34
N LEU A 85 0.08 5.67 5.01
CA LEU A 85 -1.36 5.95 5.13
C LEU A 85 -1.80 6.09 6.59
N PHE A 86 -1.06 5.52 7.55
CA PHE A 86 -1.33 5.61 8.99
C PHE A 86 -0.75 6.89 9.60
N PRO A 87 -1.28 7.33 10.77
CA PRO A 87 -0.81 8.55 11.42
C PRO A 87 0.58 8.39 12.05
N GLU A 88 0.97 7.20 12.50
CA GLU A 88 2.20 7.00 13.27
C GLU A 88 2.85 5.62 13.04
N SER A 89 4.14 5.55 13.37
CA SER A 89 4.94 4.33 13.29
C SER A 89 5.96 4.24 14.42
N GLU A 90 6.13 3.04 14.99
CA GLU A 90 7.21 2.76 15.94
C GLU A 90 8.61 2.94 15.31
N GLU A 91 8.72 2.91 13.97
CA GLU A 91 9.98 3.14 13.26
C GLU A 91 10.48 4.59 13.39
N ALA A 92 9.57 5.56 13.60
CA ALA A 92 9.89 6.98 13.70
C ALA A 92 8.97 7.69 14.71
N PRO A 93 9.19 7.49 16.01
CA PRO A 93 8.36 8.14 17.04
C PRO A 93 8.33 9.66 16.87
N GLY A 94 7.12 10.23 16.97
CA GLY A 94 6.88 11.67 16.80
C GLY A 94 6.83 12.16 15.35
N VAL A 95 7.03 11.30 14.37
CA VAL A 95 6.84 11.64 12.95
C VAL A 95 5.45 11.18 12.51
N THR A 96 4.68 12.09 11.91
CA THR A 96 3.32 11.81 11.45
C THR A 96 3.30 11.35 9.99
N GLY A 97 2.44 10.35 9.70
CA GLY A 97 2.12 9.95 8.34
C GLY A 97 0.95 10.74 7.75
N LEU A 98 0.25 10.15 6.80
CA LEU A 98 -0.88 10.80 6.12
C LEU A 98 -2.16 10.79 6.96
N GLY A 99 -2.34 9.85 7.89
CA GLY A 99 -3.53 9.76 8.72
C GLY A 99 -4.83 9.51 7.94
N ILE A 100 -4.73 8.80 6.83
CA ILE A 100 -5.88 8.43 5.98
C ILE A 100 -6.58 7.20 6.53
N LEU A 101 -5.83 6.27 7.12
CA LEU A 101 -6.32 5.08 7.79
C LEU A 101 -6.11 5.19 9.31
N GLU A 102 -7.05 4.66 10.08
CA GLU A 102 -6.95 4.56 11.53
C GLU A 102 -6.09 3.35 11.94
N GLY A 103 -5.33 3.53 13.04
CA GLY A 103 -4.38 2.55 13.54
C GLY A 103 -2.95 3.08 13.53
N ARG A 104 -1.98 2.22 13.62
CA ARG A 104 -0.57 2.57 13.65
C ARG A 104 0.30 1.47 13.01
N VAL A 105 1.57 1.75 12.84
CA VAL A 105 2.55 0.79 12.32
C VAL A 105 3.48 0.37 13.44
N ILE A 106 3.62 -0.94 13.66
CA ILE A 106 4.49 -1.51 14.71
C ILE A 106 5.55 -2.42 14.12
N ARG A 107 6.63 -2.64 14.89
CA ARG A 107 7.65 -3.63 14.58
C ARG A 107 7.16 -5.04 14.86
N PHE A 108 7.52 -6.02 14.03
CA PHE A 108 7.28 -7.43 14.32
C PHE A 108 7.91 -7.83 15.68
N ARG A 109 7.16 -8.62 16.45
CA ARG A 109 7.57 -9.15 17.77
C ARG A 109 7.59 -10.68 17.79
N SER A 110 7.70 -11.29 16.62
CA SER A 110 7.63 -12.75 16.43
C SER A 110 8.86 -13.52 16.91
N GLY A 111 9.96 -12.86 17.22
CA GLY A 111 11.25 -13.50 17.51
C GLY A 111 11.98 -14.04 16.27
N LEU A 112 11.39 -13.93 15.08
CA LEU A 112 12.00 -14.30 13.82
C LEU A 112 12.97 -13.23 13.31
N PRO A 113 13.94 -13.58 12.43
CA PRO A 113 14.86 -12.61 11.84
C PRO A 113 14.13 -11.49 11.10
N LEU A 114 14.61 -10.26 11.21
CA LEU A 114 14.07 -9.10 10.50
C LEU A 114 15.10 -8.51 9.55
N PRO A 115 14.68 -8.00 8.39
CA PRO A 115 13.29 -7.92 7.90
C PRO A 115 12.72 -9.29 7.51
N HIS A 116 11.38 -9.42 7.51
CA HIS A 116 10.68 -10.49 6.80
C HIS A 116 10.99 -10.35 5.30
N VAL A 117 11.76 -11.28 4.74
CA VAL A 117 12.16 -11.27 3.32
C VAL A 117 11.77 -12.58 2.68
N GLY A 118 10.99 -12.51 1.62
CA GLY A 118 10.64 -13.68 0.82
C GLY A 118 9.19 -13.71 0.38
N TRP A 119 8.83 -14.84 -0.23
CA TRP A 119 7.47 -15.14 -0.62
C TRP A 119 6.70 -15.66 0.59
N ALA A 120 5.56 -15.07 0.85
CA ALA A 120 4.66 -15.50 1.91
C ALA A 120 3.23 -15.58 1.42
N GLU A 121 2.51 -16.51 2.01
CA GLU A 121 1.10 -16.70 1.74
C GLU A 121 0.28 -15.56 2.36
N VAL A 122 -0.69 -15.08 1.61
CA VAL A 122 -1.67 -14.07 2.04
C VAL A 122 -3.06 -14.64 1.85
N ARG A 123 -3.87 -14.60 2.91
CA ARG A 123 -5.24 -15.12 2.94
C ARG A 123 -6.25 -13.98 3.15
N PRO A 124 -7.31 -13.89 2.34
CA PRO A 124 -8.34 -12.87 2.53
C PRO A 124 -9.15 -13.14 3.79
N THR A 125 -9.48 -12.08 4.52
CA THR A 125 -10.51 -12.08 5.56
C THR A 125 -11.90 -12.21 4.96
N GLU A 126 -12.94 -12.24 5.78
CA GLU A 126 -14.33 -12.22 5.28
C GLU A 126 -14.62 -10.95 4.47
N GLN A 127 -14.16 -9.79 4.95
CA GLN A 127 -14.25 -8.51 4.23
C GLN A 127 -13.45 -8.52 2.93
N GLY A 128 -12.24 -9.07 2.95
CA GLY A 128 -11.42 -9.21 1.75
C GLY A 128 -12.07 -10.08 0.68
N ARG A 129 -12.78 -11.13 1.06
CA ARG A 129 -13.54 -11.99 0.12
C ARG A 129 -14.70 -11.27 -0.57
N ARG A 130 -15.21 -10.20 0.04
CA ARG A 130 -16.30 -9.37 -0.51
C ARG A 130 -15.77 -8.14 -1.25
N HIS A 131 -14.49 -7.81 -1.09
CA HIS A 131 -13.90 -6.62 -1.69
C HIS A 131 -13.71 -6.79 -3.21
N PRO A 132 -14.23 -5.87 -4.06
CA PRO A 132 -14.28 -6.06 -5.51
C PRO A 132 -12.91 -6.21 -6.19
N VAL A 133 -11.87 -5.59 -5.62
CA VAL A 133 -10.48 -5.75 -6.12
C VAL A 133 -9.92 -7.11 -5.71
N LEU A 134 -10.22 -7.59 -4.48
CA LEU A 134 -9.53 -8.73 -3.89
C LEU A 134 -10.21 -10.06 -4.18
N MET A 135 -11.56 -10.09 -4.26
CA MET A 135 -12.33 -11.31 -4.45
C MET A 135 -11.75 -12.22 -5.56
N PRO A 136 -11.39 -11.72 -6.76
CA PRO A 136 -10.90 -12.59 -7.82
C PRO A 136 -9.40 -12.93 -7.70
N LEU A 137 -8.68 -12.39 -6.71
CA LEU A 137 -7.25 -12.64 -6.54
C LEU A 137 -6.93 -13.90 -5.71
N PHE A 138 -7.94 -14.48 -5.07
CA PHE A 138 -7.79 -15.61 -4.16
C PHE A 138 -8.71 -16.78 -4.54
N PRO A 139 -8.63 -17.31 -5.78
CA PRO A 139 -9.54 -18.36 -6.25
C PRO A 139 -9.44 -19.64 -5.40
N ASP A 140 -8.24 -19.97 -4.92
CA ASP A 140 -7.97 -21.13 -4.07
C ASP A 140 -7.87 -20.76 -2.58
N GLY A 141 -8.38 -19.59 -2.20
CA GLY A 141 -8.42 -19.12 -0.81
C GLY A 141 -7.13 -18.47 -0.30
N ALA A 142 -6.05 -18.47 -1.09
CA ALA A 142 -4.78 -17.82 -0.76
C ALA A 142 -4.01 -17.44 -2.03
N ALA A 143 -3.05 -16.53 -1.88
CA ALA A 143 -2.07 -16.21 -2.92
C ALA A 143 -0.72 -15.86 -2.29
N PHE A 144 0.36 -16.01 -3.06
CA PHE A 144 1.71 -15.72 -2.59
C PHE A 144 2.20 -14.38 -3.12
N TYR A 145 2.80 -13.58 -2.23
CA TYR A 145 3.38 -12.28 -2.58
C TYR A 145 4.77 -12.12 -1.97
N TYR A 146 5.60 -11.27 -2.58
CA TYR A 146 6.96 -10.99 -2.12
C TYR A 146 6.97 -9.88 -1.08
N HIS A 147 7.46 -10.20 0.11
CA HIS A 147 7.60 -9.30 1.27
C HIS A 147 9.06 -8.89 1.49
N VAL A 148 9.27 -7.68 1.97
CA VAL A 148 10.53 -7.19 2.53
C VAL A 148 10.25 -6.04 3.50
N HIS A 149 9.94 -6.36 4.76
CA HIS A 149 9.59 -5.35 5.76
C HIS A 149 9.83 -5.84 7.20
N SER A 150 10.05 -4.90 8.13
CA SER A 150 10.20 -5.16 9.57
C SER A 150 9.03 -4.65 10.39
N TYR A 151 8.14 -3.87 9.76
CA TYR A 151 7.00 -3.22 10.39
C TYR A 151 5.73 -3.58 9.63
N HIS A 152 4.58 -3.53 10.33
CA HIS A 152 3.27 -3.83 9.76
C HIS A 152 2.17 -3.03 10.45
N PRO A 153 0.98 -2.85 9.82
CA PRO A 153 -0.18 -2.21 10.43
C PRO A 153 -0.67 -2.95 11.68
N PHE A 154 -1.16 -2.19 12.66
CA PHE A 154 -1.67 -2.69 13.94
C PHE A 154 -2.76 -1.77 14.48
N GLU A 155 -3.62 -2.25 15.41
CA GLU A 155 -4.74 -1.50 16.02
C GLU A 155 -5.65 -0.86 14.96
N LEU A 156 -5.98 -1.64 13.95
CA LEU A 156 -6.82 -1.18 12.84
C LEU A 156 -8.27 -0.95 13.29
N ALA A 157 -8.94 0.02 12.67
CA ALA A 157 -10.38 0.12 12.75
C ALA A 157 -11.06 -1.19 12.29
N ALA A 158 -12.28 -1.43 12.75
CA ALA A 158 -13.04 -2.62 12.36
C ALA A 158 -13.13 -2.74 10.84
N ASP A 159 -13.06 -3.96 10.35
CA ASP A 159 -13.20 -4.33 8.93
C ASP A 159 -12.13 -3.76 7.97
N THR A 160 -11.09 -3.11 8.50
CA THR A 160 -10.00 -2.55 7.69
C THR A 160 -8.98 -3.60 7.25
N ALA A 161 -8.78 -4.68 8.00
CA ALA A 161 -7.90 -5.78 7.62
C ALA A 161 -8.58 -6.65 6.55
N LEU A 162 -8.15 -6.55 5.30
CA LEU A 162 -8.74 -7.25 4.16
C LEU A 162 -8.05 -8.59 3.87
N ALA A 163 -6.76 -8.71 4.16
CA ALA A 163 -6.06 -9.99 4.07
C ALA A 163 -4.91 -10.04 5.08
N LEU A 164 -4.61 -11.26 5.53
CA LEU A 164 -3.59 -11.53 6.53
C LEU A 164 -2.46 -12.35 5.92
N GLY A 165 -1.23 -12.05 6.34
CA GLY A 165 -0.06 -12.90 6.21
C GLY A 165 0.32 -13.48 7.57
N ASP A 166 1.30 -14.38 7.61
CA ASP A 166 1.88 -14.92 8.83
C ASP A 166 3.41 -14.78 8.81
N TYR A 167 3.96 -14.30 9.93
CA TYR A 167 5.40 -14.27 10.17
C TYR A 167 5.67 -14.45 11.67
N GLY A 168 5.43 -15.68 12.14
CA GLY A 168 5.46 -16.00 13.58
C GLY A 168 4.31 -15.34 14.35
N GLY A 169 3.22 -15.09 13.65
CA GLY A 169 1.98 -14.48 14.06
C GLY A 169 1.30 -13.76 12.90
N ALA A 170 -0.02 -13.75 12.90
CA ALA A 170 -0.80 -13.10 11.86
C ALA A 170 -0.57 -11.58 11.85
N PHE A 171 -0.43 -11.01 10.65
CA PHE A 171 -0.34 -9.56 10.43
C PHE A 171 -1.19 -9.12 9.25
N PRO A 172 -1.71 -7.87 9.24
CA PRO A 172 -2.43 -7.32 8.09
C PRO A 172 -1.49 -7.14 6.89
N ALA A 173 -1.66 -7.97 5.87
CA ALA A 173 -0.90 -7.90 4.62
C ALA A 173 -1.58 -7.00 3.57
N ILE A 174 -2.93 -6.92 3.62
CA ILE A 174 -3.73 -5.97 2.85
C ILE A 174 -4.71 -5.30 3.79
N VAL A 175 -4.75 -3.99 3.73
CA VAL A 175 -5.73 -3.17 4.44
C VAL A 175 -6.51 -2.31 3.45
N GLY A 176 -7.71 -1.89 3.82
CA GLY A 176 -8.47 -0.97 3.00
C GLY A 176 -9.72 -0.46 3.69
N ARG A 177 -10.15 0.72 3.26
CA ARG A 177 -11.40 1.36 3.67
C ARG A 177 -11.87 2.24 2.53
N ASP A 178 -13.14 2.16 2.18
CA ASP A 178 -13.76 2.93 1.11
C ASP A 178 -12.98 2.81 -0.22
N ASN A 179 -12.36 3.88 -0.66
CA ASN A 179 -11.57 4.00 -1.88
C ASN A 179 -10.03 3.86 -1.66
N VAL A 180 -9.61 3.49 -0.45
CA VAL A 180 -8.19 3.37 -0.10
C VAL A 180 -7.82 1.92 0.12
N LEU A 181 -6.77 1.46 -0.55
CA LEU A 181 -6.12 0.17 -0.35
C LEU A 181 -4.66 0.35 0.04
N GLY A 182 -4.15 -0.56 0.85
CA GLY A 182 -2.73 -0.66 1.14
C GLY A 182 -2.28 -2.11 1.14
N VAL A 183 -1.12 -2.39 0.55
CA VAL A 183 -0.50 -3.71 0.53
C VAL A 183 0.90 -3.65 1.13
N GLN A 184 1.21 -4.56 2.06
CA GLN A 184 2.50 -4.58 2.75
C GLN A 184 3.60 -5.24 1.91
N PHE A 185 3.24 -6.07 0.98
CA PHE A 185 4.13 -6.70 0.01
C PHE A 185 4.39 -5.79 -1.21
N HIS A 186 5.24 -6.27 -2.10
CA HIS A 186 5.60 -5.60 -3.34
C HIS A 186 4.90 -6.26 -4.53
N PRO A 187 3.75 -5.75 -5.02
CA PRO A 187 3.09 -6.32 -6.20
C PRO A 187 3.98 -6.27 -7.43
N GLU A 188 4.83 -5.24 -7.59
CA GLU A 188 5.78 -5.10 -8.70
C GLU A 188 6.91 -6.16 -8.69
N LYS A 189 7.03 -6.93 -7.59
CA LYS A 189 7.97 -8.06 -7.44
C LYS A 189 7.25 -9.40 -7.29
N SER A 190 5.92 -9.41 -7.32
CA SER A 190 5.08 -10.58 -7.03
C SER A 190 4.55 -11.26 -8.30
N GLN A 191 5.26 -11.16 -9.41
CA GLN A 191 4.96 -11.83 -10.67
C GLN A 191 3.48 -11.66 -11.09
N GLN A 192 2.82 -12.73 -11.54
CA GLN A 192 1.43 -12.68 -12.03
C GLN A 192 0.42 -12.24 -10.95
N ALA A 193 0.60 -12.69 -9.70
CA ALA A 193 -0.29 -12.29 -8.60
C ALA A 193 -0.25 -10.77 -8.38
N GLY A 194 0.95 -10.17 -8.43
CA GLY A 194 1.11 -8.73 -8.31
C GLY A 194 0.52 -7.96 -9.50
N VAL A 195 0.74 -8.43 -10.72
CA VAL A 195 0.15 -7.84 -11.94
C VAL A 195 -1.38 -7.91 -11.88
N ALA A 196 -1.95 -9.04 -11.46
CA ALA A 196 -3.39 -9.20 -11.31
C ALA A 196 -3.98 -8.19 -10.30
N LEU A 197 -3.33 -7.99 -9.15
CA LEU A 197 -3.74 -6.99 -8.17
C LEU A 197 -3.72 -5.57 -8.76
N LEU A 198 -2.64 -5.19 -9.44
CA LEU A 198 -2.52 -3.88 -10.06
C LEU A 198 -3.55 -3.67 -11.19
N ALA A 199 -3.87 -4.71 -11.97
CA ALA A 199 -4.91 -4.66 -12.99
C ALA A 199 -6.29 -4.40 -12.37
N ARG A 200 -6.61 -5.09 -11.27
CA ARG A 200 -7.87 -4.88 -10.55
C ARG A 200 -7.97 -3.50 -9.92
N PHE A 201 -6.88 -3.05 -9.27
CA PHE A 201 -6.83 -1.69 -8.73
C PHE A 201 -6.99 -0.62 -9.82
N GLY A 202 -6.31 -0.78 -10.94
CA GLY A 202 -6.36 0.17 -12.04
C GLY A 202 -7.75 0.31 -12.69
N SER A 203 -8.59 -0.72 -12.58
CA SER A 203 -9.98 -0.73 -13.06
C SER A 203 -11.02 -0.48 -11.96
N TRP A 204 -10.59 -0.34 -10.70
CA TRP A 204 -11.50 -0.22 -9.56
C TRP A 204 -12.21 1.13 -9.54
N ASN A 205 -13.53 1.09 -9.39
CA ASN A 205 -14.39 2.26 -9.14
C ASN A 205 -15.16 1.95 -7.85
N PRO A 206 -14.70 2.48 -6.70
CA PRO A 206 -15.31 2.29 -5.39
C PRO A 206 -16.68 2.96 -5.27
#